data_bdd4ec669f51609905ba3f4e1ab14816
#
_entry.id   bdd4ec669f51609905ba3f4e1ab14816
#
_cell.length_a   1.000
_cell.length_b   1.000
_cell.length_c   1.000
_cell.angle_alpha   90.00
_cell.angle_beta   90.00
_cell.angle_gamma   90.00
#
_symmetry.space_group_name_H-M   'P 1'
#
loop_
_entity.id
_entity.type
_entity.pdbx_description
1 polymer ?
#
loop_
_entity_poly.entity_id
_entity_poly.type
_entity_poly.pdbx_seq_one_letter_code
_entity_poly.pdbx_strand_id
1 'polypeptide(L)'
;KIGGFSGKAQTLARYQTYLGDAKLFKRDLQRLESMTRQQLKSAAKRWLSSGDYNLVIKPKKSYQVAGQGADRSILPSPGAIPELDLPEPEEFFLSNGLRVLFTQRSAVPATEMLMQFGSGYAADPSDKLGIASVTAAMLDEGASNMSALDIAEQLELLGASLSASASLDSSTVSLSALDN
;
A
#
# COMPACT_ATOMS: atom_id res chain seq x y z
N LYS A 1 4.30 -2.21 -4.42
CA LYS A 1 5.57 -1.53 -4.00
C LYS A 1 6.65 -1.52 -5.10
N ILE A 2 6.27 -1.46 -6.36
CA ILE A 2 7.21 -1.35 -7.49
C ILE A 2 7.53 0.12 -7.79
N GLY A 3 6.76 1.04 -7.24
CA GLY A 3 6.95 2.47 -7.39
C GLY A 3 8.05 3.02 -6.48
N GLY A 4 8.77 4.03 -7.00
CA GLY A 4 9.81 4.74 -6.28
C GLY A 4 11.21 4.10 -6.36
N PHE A 5 12.21 4.92 -6.11
CA PHE A 5 13.62 4.52 -6.18
C PHE A 5 13.96 3.41 -5.18
N SER A 6 13.49 3.52 -3.96
CA SER A 6 13.78 2.57 -2.87
C SER A 6 13.23 1.17 -3.17
N GLY A 7 12.00 1.05 -3.67
CA GLY A 7 11.37 -0.24 -3.96
C GLY A 7 12.07 -1.00 -5.08
N LYS A 8 12.48 -0.31 -6.15
CA LYS A 8 13.23 -0.90 -7.26
C LYS A 8 14.63 -1.34 -6.83
N ALA A 9 15.36 -0.46 -6.14
CA ALA A 9 16.71 -0.75 -5.65
C ALA A 9 16.72 -1.95 -4.68
N GLN A 10 15.80 -1.99 -3.74
CA GLN A 10 15.66 -3.09 -2.78
C GLN A 10 15.34 -4.42 -3.46
N THR A 11 14.43 -4.41 -4.44
CA THR A 11 14.10 -5.62 -5.20
C THR A 11 15.31 -6.15 -5.96
N LEU A 12 16.01 -5.30 -6.73
CA LEU A 12 17.18 -5.69 -7.49
C LEU A 12 18.33 -6.18 -6.58
N ALA A 13 18.59 -5.47 -5.47
CA ALA A 13 19.59 -5.87 -4.49
C ALA A 13 19.27 -7.24 -3.87
N ARG A 14 18.01 -7.48 -3.52
CA ARG A 14 17.56 -8.77 -2.98
C ARG A 14 17.82 -9.92 -3.95
N TYR A 15 17.43 -9.77 -5.22
CA TYR A 15 17.66 -10.79 -6.23
C TYR A 15 19.15 -11.00 -6.50
N GLN A 16 19.94 -9.93 -6.54
CA GLN A 16 21.40 -10.04 -6.69
C GLN A 16 22.04 -10.77 -5.52
N THR A 17 21.68 -10.41 -4.28
CA THR A 17 22.30 -10.96 -3.06
C THR A 17 21.96 -12.42 -2.84
N TYR A 18 20.69 -12.80 -2.98
CA TYR A 18 20.24 -14.15 -2.64
C TYR A 18 20.24 -15.13 -3.81
N LEU A 19 20.14 -14.65 -5.04
CA LEU A 19 20.04 -15.49 -6.24
C LEU A 19 21.16 -15.26 -7.26
N GLY A 20 22.04 -14.29 -7.02
CA GLY A 20 23.20 -14.01 -7.85
C GLY A 20 22.90 -13.25 -9.16
N ASP A 21 21.64 -12.96 -9.47
CA ASP A 21 21.26 -12.24 -10.69
C ASP A 21 19.97 -11.41 -10.47
N ALA A 22 20.11 -10.10 -10.54
CA ALA A 22 18.99 -9.16 -10.42
C ALA A 22 17.91 -9.34 -11.50
N LYS A 23 18.24 -9.89 -12.67
CA LYS A 23 17.29 -10.10 -13.79
C LYS A 23 16.26 -11.20 -13.49
N LEU A 24 16.53 -12.06 -12.53
CA LEU A 24 15.62 -13.15 -12.13
C LEU A 24 14.27 -12.65 -11.64
N PHE A 25 14.18 -11.41 -11.19
CA PHE A 25 12.93 -10.75 -10.86
C PHE A 25 11.89 -10.84 -12.00
N LYS A 26 12.30 -10.56 -13.25
CA LYS A 26 11.38 -10.64 -14.40
C LYS A 26 10.88 -12.06 -14.66
N ARG A 27 11.76 -13.04 -14.50
CA ARG A 27 11.39 -14.46 -14.64
C ARG A 27 10.38 -14.89 -13.58
N ASP A 28 10.58 -14.46 -12.34
CA ASP A 28 9.67 -14.81 -11.26
C ASP A 28 8.30 -14.14 -11.42
N LEU A 29 8.26 -12.90 -11.93
CA LEU A 29 7.01 -12.24 -12.28
C LEU A 29 6.26 -13.00 -13.38
N GLN A 30 6.93 -13.34 -14.47
CA GLN A 30 6.34 -14.15 -15.55
C GLN A 30 5.82 -15.51 -15.06
N ARG A 31 6.55 -16.14 -14.12
CA ARG A 31 6.12 -17.40 -13.50
C ARG A 31 4.84 -17.24 -12.69
N LEU A 32 4.69 -16.14 -11.95
CA LEU A 32 3.47 -15.83 -11.21
C LEU A 32 2.28 -15.58 -12.16
N GLU A 33 2.49 -14.77 -13.18
CA GLU A 33 1.46 -14.46 -14.20
C GLU A 33 0.99 -15.69 -14.97
N SER A 34 1.88 -16.66 -15.23
CA SER A 34 1.56 -17.90 -15.94
C SER A 34 1.08 -19.04 -15.02
N MET A 35 0.98 -18.82 -13.70
CA MET A 35 0.64 -19.87 -12.74
C MET A 35 -0.82 -20.30 -12.87
N THR A 36 -1.04 -21.60 -13.03
CA THR A 36 -2.37 -22.18 -13.08
C THR A 36 -2.89 -22.54 -11.68
N ARG A 37 -4.22 -22.56 -11.52
CA ARG A 37 -4.89 -23.03 -10.28
C ARG A 37 -4.39 -24.41 -9.85
N GLN A 38 -4.17 -25.32 -10.80
CA GLN A 38 -3.67 -26.66 -10.49
C GLN A 38 -2.25 -26.66 -9.94
N GLN A 39 -1.36 -25.83 -10.51
CA GLN A 39 0.01 -25.69 -10.01
C GLN A 39 0.03 -25.09 -8.61
N LEU A 40 -0.80 -24.07 -8.35
CA LEU A 40 -0.92 -23.47 -7.02
C LEU A 40 -1.43 -24.51 -6.00
N LYS A 41 -2.47 -25.26 -6.33
CA LYS A 41 -3.01 -26.32 -5.46
C LYS A 41 -1.97 -27.42 -5.16
N SER A 42 -1.20 -27.82 -6.16
CA SER A 42 -0.14 -28.82 -6.00
C SER A 42 1.00 -28.32 -5.13
N ALA A 43 1.41 -27.05 -5.29
CA ALA A 43 2.43 -26.42 -4.45
C ALA A 43 1.96 -26.31 -3.00
N ALA A 44 0.74 -25.81 -2.77
CA ALA A 44 0.15 -25.73 -1.43
C ALA A 44 0.09 -27.12 -0.75
N LYS A 45 -0.37 -28.14 -1.47
CA LYS A 45 -0.40 -29.52 -0.96
C LYS A 45 1.01 -30.04 -0.62
N ARG A 46 2.03 -29.71 -1.40
CA ARG A 46 3.39 -30.15 -1.17
C ARG A 46 4.07 -29.48 0.03
N TRP A 47 3.84 -28.18 0.21
CA TRP A 47 4.59 -27.35 1.14
C TRP A 47 3.86 -26.99 2.43
N LEU A 48 2.53 -27.04 2.44
CA LEU A 48 1.71 -26.59 3.56
C LEU A 48 0.93 -27.72 4.25
N SER A 49 0.97 -28.95 3.70
CA SER A 49 0.13 -30.05 4.22
C SER A 49 0.84 -30.94 5.25
N SER A 50 2.13 -30.79 5.45
CA SER A 50 2.88 -31.63 6.40
C SER A 50 4.09 -30.89 6.96
N GLY A 51 4.27 -31.02 8.25
CA GLY A 51 5.38 -30.44 9.00
C GLY A 51 5.12 -29.00 9.44
N ASP A 52 5.48 -28.72 10.66
CA ASP A 52 5.55 -27.39 11.24
C ASP A 52 6.95 -27.17 11.83
N TYR A 53 7.35 -25.91 11.86
CA TYR A 53 8.62 -25.51 12.48
C TYR A 53 8.33 -24.55 13.62
N ASN A 54 8.60 -25.01 14.84
CA ASN A 54 8.44 -24.21 16.05
C ASN A 54 9.76 -23.56 16.46
N LEU A 55 9.89 -22.25 16.25
CA LEU A 55 11.03 -21.47 16.72
C LEU A 55 10.72 -20.86 18.10
N VAL A 56 11.43 -21.30 19.13
CA VAL A 56 11.35 -20.75 20.47
C VAL A 56 12.52 -19.81 20.71
N ILE A 57 12.23 -18.51 20.80
CA ILE A 57 13.24 -17.48 21.11
C ILE A 57 13.29 -17.30 22.62
N LYS A 58 14.44 -17.61 23.21
CA LYS A 58 14.68 -17.42 24.64
C LYS A 58 15.69 -16.29 24.86
N PRO A 59 15.50 -15.45 25.90
CA PRO A 59 16.47 -14.40 26.21
C PRO A 59 17.83 -15.00 26.55
N LYS A 60 18.90 -14.44 26.00
CA LYS A 60 20.27 -14.80 26.33
C LYS A 60 20.68 -14.13 27.63
N LYS A 61 21.21 -14.89 28.60
CA LYS A 61 21.60 -14.38 29.93
C LYS A 61 22.81 -13.45 29.92
N SER A 62 23.60 -13.41 28.86
CA SER A 62 24.77 -12.54 28.76
C SER A 62 24.81 -11.90 27.37
N TYR A 63 25.00 -10.60 27.36
CA TYR A 63 25.23 -9.83 26.13
C TYR A 63 26.74 -9.60 26.00
N GLN A 64 27.34 -10.01 24.90
CA GLN A 64 28.65 -9.49 24.51
C GLN A 64 28.40 -8.23 23.68
N VAL A 65 28.94 -7.13 24.12
CA VAL A 65 28.96 -5.90 23.32
C VAL A 65 29.83 -6.19 22.10
N ALA A 66 29.29 -6.03 20.90
CA ALA A 66 30.06 -6.11 19.67
C ALA A 66 31.23 -5.10 19.75
N GLY A 67 32.41 -5.51 19.28
CA GLY A 67 33.58 -4.65 19.24
C GLY A 67 33.30 -3.32 18.56
N GLN A 68 34.26 -2.40 18.57
CA GLN A 68 34.12 -1.03 18.05
C GLN A 68 33.34 -1.00 16.72
N GLY A 69 32.13 -0.49 16.78
CA GLY A 69 31.31 -0.18 15.59
C GLY A 69 31.85 1.05 14.85
N ALA A 70 31.18 1.44 13.79
CA ALA A 70 31.50 2.67 13.07
C ALA A 70 31.52 3.87 14.04
N ASP A 71 32.51 4.74 13.89
CA ASP A 71 32.59 5.98 14.65
C ASP A 71 31.36 6.87 14.35
N ARG A 72 30.56 7.10 15.38
CA ARG A 72 29.35 7.90 15.32
C ARG A 72 29.48 9.26 16.01
N SER A 73 30.71 9.64 16.34
CA SER A 73 30.98 10.93 16.99
C SER A 73 30.82 12.11 16.01
N ILE A 74 30.88 11.84 14.71
CA ILE A 74 30.74 12.87 13.66
C ILE A 74 29.46 12.58 12.89
N LEU A 75 28.49 13.50 12.98
CA LEU A 75 27.30 13.49 12.12
C LEU A 75 27.71 13.92 10.71
N PRO A 76 27.36 13.16 9.65
CA PRO A 76 27.60 13.63 8.30
C PRO A 76 26.82 14.94 8.08
N SER A 77 27.48 15.91 7.45
CA SER A 77 26.83 17.17 7.08
C SER A 77 25.71 16.90 6.07
N PRO A 78 24.50 17.40 6.30
CA PRO A 78 23.44 17.29 5.30
C PRO A 78 23.88 18.05 4.04
N GLY A 79 23.61 17.49 2.87
CA GLY A 79 23.77 18.18 1.59
C GLY A 79 22.84 19.39 1.49
N ALA A 80 22.98 20.17 0.41
CA ALA A 80 22.05 21.25 0.12
C ALA A 80 20.61 20.70 0.05
N ILE A 81 19.67 21.37 0.71
CA ILE A 81 18.25 21.02 0.63
C ILE A 81 17.80 21.33 -0.80
N PRO A 82 17.32 20.33 -1.57
CA PRO A 82 16.79 20.59 -2.90
C PRO A 82 15.56 21.50 -2.83
N GLU A 83 15.43 22.41 -3.77
CA GLU A 83 14.20 23.17 -3.94
C GLU A 83 13.06 22.22 -4.28
N LEU A 84 11.92 22.41 -3.61
CA LEU A 84 10.71 21.64 -3.84
C LEU A 84 9.94 22.31 -4.97
N ASP A 85 9.98 21.71 -6.15
CA ASP A 85 9.17 22.09 -7.29
C ASP A 85 7.91 21.21 -7.31
N LEU A 86 6.76 21.78 -6.92
CA LEU A 86 5.47 21.10 -6.95
C LEU A 86 4.70 21.56 -8.17
N PRO A 87 4.18 20.64 -9.00
CA PRO A 87 3.31 21.00 -10.10
C PRO A 87 2.05 21.67 -9.55
N GLU A 88 1.63 22.76 -10.19
CA GLU A 88 0.36 23.40 -9.88
C GLU A 88 -0.80 22.48 -10.29
N PRO A 89 -1.81 22.25 -9.42
CA PRO A 89 -2.96 21.44 -9.76
C PRO A 89 -3.89 22.20 -10.72
N GLU A 90 -4.43 21.50 -11.69
CA GLU A 90 -5.56 21.98 -12.50
C GLU A 90 -6.84 21.92 -11.68
N GLU A 91 -7.60 23.01 -11.66
CA GLU A 91 -8.88 23.09 -10.94
C GLU A 91 -10.04 23.17 -11.94
N PHE A 92 -11.03 22.28 -11.74
CA PHE A 92 -12.28 22.33 -12.51
C PHE A 92 -13.47 21.78 -11.71
N PHE A 93 -14.67 21.97 -12.22
CA PHE A 93 -15.91 21.48 -11.61
C PHE A 93 -16.60 20.49 -12.52
N LEU A 94 -17.09 19.40 -11.95
CA LEU A 94 -17.96 18.46 -12.65
C LEU A 94 -19.37 19.03 -12.78
N SER A 95 -20.18 18.42 -13.65
CA SER A 95 -21.57 18.86 -13.90
C SER A 95 -22.48 18.83 -12.67
N ASN A 96 -22.13 18.01 -11.66
CA ASN A 96 -22.83 17.94 -10.38
C ASN A 96 -22.32 18.95 -9.34
N GLY A 97 -21.39 19.86 -9.71
CA GLY A 97 -20.81 20.86 -8.84
C GLY A 97 -19.63 20.39 -7.98
N LEU A 98 -19.18 19.13 -8.15
CA LEU A 98 -18.02 18.63 -7.43
C LEU A 98 -16.75 19.34 -7.93
N ARG A 99 -15.99 19.95 -7.00
CA ARG A 99 -14.69 20.56 -7.26
C ARG A 99 -13.63 19.48 -7.38
N VAL A 100 -12.84 19.52 -8.45
CA VAL A 100 -11.75 18.58 -8.71
C VAL A 100 -10.43 19.35 -8.78
N LEU A 101 -9.44 18.86 -8.05
CA LEU A 101 -8.04 19.28 -8.16
C LEU A 101 -7.27 18.11 -8.79
N PHE A 102 -6.72 18.33 -9.97
CA PHE A 102 -6.03 17.31 -10.74
C PHE A 102 -4.55 17.68 -10.92
N THR A 103 -3.68 16.70 -10.70
CA THR A 103 -2.25 16.86 -10.96
C THR A 103 -1.73 15.62 -11.67
N GLN A 104 -1.21 15.79 -12.87
CA GLN A 104 -0.62 14.70 -13.62
C GLN A 104 0.82 14.43 -13.19
N ARG A 105 1.10 13.17 -12.83
CA ARG A 105 2.45 12.69 -12.52
C ARG A 105 2.68 11.36 -13.21
N SER A 106 3.47 11.36 -14.28
CA SER A 106 3.74 10.18 -15.12
C SER A 106 4.94 9.32 -14.67
N ALA A 107 5.55 9.64 -13.53
CA ALA A 107 6.73 8.91 -13.05
C ALA A 107 6.41 7.47 -12.57
N VAL A 108 5.15 7.23 -12.18
CA VAL A 108 4.65 5.92 -11.74
C VAL A 108 3.29 5.71 -12.40
N PRO A 109 3.03 4.55 -13.03
CA PRO A 109 1.73 4.25 -13.64
C PRO A 109 0.73 3.87 -12.54
N ALA A 110 0.25 4.88 -11.82
CA ALA A 110 -0.72 4.71 -10.74
C ALA A 110 -1.57 5.98 -10.62
N THR A 111 -2.85 5.78 -10.42
CA THR A 111 -3.81 6.85 -10.16
C THR A 111 -4.19 6.82 -8.68
N GLU A 112 -4.07 7.98 -8.03
CA GLU A 112 -4.50 8.22 -6.66
C GLU A 112 -5.68 9.17 -6.67
N MET A 113 -6.78 8.78 -6.03
CA MET A 113 -7.97 9.61 -5.87
C MET A 113 -8.25 9.81 -4.39
N LEU A 114 -8.55 11.05 -4.00
CA LEU A 114 -9.00 11.39 -2.66
C LEU A 114 -10.28 12.23 -2.76
N MET A 115 -11.36 11.71 -2.23
CA MET A 115 -12.61 12.46 -2.08
C MET A 115 -12.76 12.87 -0.61
N GLN A 116 -12.95 14.17 -0.37
CA GLN A 116 -13.07 14.71 0.97
C GLN A 116 -14.44 15.37 1.14
N PHE A 117 -15.10 15.06 2.25
CA PHE A 117 -16.35 15.65 2.68
C PHE A 117 -16.08 16.52 3.91
N GLY A 118 -16.61 17.73 3.95
CA GLY A 118 -16.48 18.67 5.07
C GLY A 118 -17.40 18.33 6.25
N SER A 119 -17.57 17.04 6.55
CA SER A 119 -18.37 16.55 7.68
C SER A 119 -17.72 15.30 8.23
N GLY A 120 -17.44 15.29 9.53
CA GLY A 120 -16.89 14.17 10.27
C GLY A 120 -17.75 13.80 11.47
N TYR A 121 -17.22 13.04 12.41
CA TYR A 121 -18.00 12.54 13.55
C TYR A 121 -18.42 13.64 14.56
N ALA A 122 -17.86 14.86 14.48
CA ALA A 122 -18.37 15.99 15.27
C ALA A 122 -19.78 16.42 14.83
N ALA A 123 -20.20 16.09 13.61
CA ALA A 123 -21.55 16.36 13.10
C ALA A 123 -22.55 15.21 13.40
N ASP A 124 -22.11 14.15 14.08
CA ASP A 124 -22.99 13.05 14.46
C ASP A 124 -24.11 13.53 15.39
N PRO A 125 -25.35 13.11 15.17
CA PRO A 125 -26.42 13.35 16.13
C PRO A 125 -26.08 12.78 17.50
N SER A 126 -26.46 13.48 18.57
CA SER A 126 -26.14 13.08 19.95
C SER A 126 -26.67 11.70 20.36
N ASP A 127 -27.72 11.24 19.70
CA ASP A 127 -28.35 9.92 19.89
C ASP A 127 -27.75 8.83 18.96
N LYS A 128 -26.82 9.21 18.06
CA LYS A 128 -26.20 8.30 17.09
C LYS A 128 -24.69 8.57 16.90
N LEU A 129 -23.99 8.75 18.02
CA LEU A 129 -22.55 8.97 18.01
C LEU A 129 -21.81 7.80 17.35
N GLY A 130 -20.87 8.12 16.47
CA GLY A 130 -20.09 7.14 15.69
C GLY A 130 -20.70 6.79 14.33
N ILE A 131 -21.84 7.38 13.94
CA ILE A 131 -22.50 7.08 12.66
C ILE A 131 -21.60 7.40 11.46
N ALA A 132 -20.84 8.50 11.49
CA ALA A 132 -19.91 8.86 10.43
C ALA A 132 -18.81 7.79 10.27
N SER A 133 -18.26 7.31 11.38
CA SER A 133 -17.23 6.27 11.38
C SER A 133 -17.75 4.92 10.88
N VAL A 134 -18.94 4.53 11.33
CA VAL A 134 -19.60 3.29 10.87
C VAL A 134 -19.94 3.37 9.38
N THR A 135 -20.49 4.52 8.93
CA THR A 135 -20.80 4.73 7.51
C THR A 135 -19.52 4.60 6.66
N ALA A 136 -18.43 5.23 7.08
CA ALA A 136 -17.15 5.11 6.37
C ALA A 136 -16.67 3.65 6.32
N ALA A 137 -16.75 2.92 7.43
CA ALA A 137 -16.34 1.52 7.51
C ALA A 137 -17.24 0.55 6.70
N MET A 138 -18.42 0.97 6.28
CA MET A 138 -19.34 0.17 5.51
C MET A 138 -19.35 0.46 4.01
N LEU A 139 -18.51 1.38 3.53
CA LEU A 139 -18.52 1.78 2.12
C LEU A 139 -18.03 0.67 1.16
N ASP A 140 -17.24 -0.26 1.64
CA ASP A 140 -16.73 -1.42 0.89
C ASP A 140 -17.47 -2.73 1.18
N GLU A 141 -18.49 -2.70 2.05
CA GLU A 141 -19.28 -3.90 2.41
C GLU A 141 -20.38 -4.24 1.41
N GLY A 142 -20.54 -3.43 0.37
CA GLY A 142 -21.45 -3.68 -0.75
C GLY A 142 -21.84 -2.39 -1.46
N ALA A 143 -22.00 -2.47 -2.77
CA ALA A 143 -22.44 -1.34 -3.59
C ALA A 143 -23.24 -1.82 -4.81
N SER A 144 -24.43 -1.26 -5.03
CA SER A 144 -25.30 -1.65 -6.13
C SER A 144 -25.59 -3.15 -6.12
N ASN A 145 -25.08 -3.89 -7.10
CA ASN A 145 -25.25 -5.36 -7.26
C ASN A 145 -23.99 -6.14 -6.85
N MET A 146 -22.98 -5.50 -6.26
CA MET A 146 -21.77 -6.15 -5.77
C MET A 146 -21.83 -6.37 -4.27
N SER A 147 -21.46 -7.56 -3.84
CA SER A 147 -21.20 -7.86 -2.43
C SER A 147 -19.81 -7.36 -2.01
N ALA A 148 -19.53 -7.39 -0.70
CA ALA A 148 -18.18 -7.09 -0.18
C ALA A 148 -17.10 -7.97 -0.82
N LEU A 149 -17.39 -9.25 -1.05
CA LEU A 149 -16.45 -10.17 -1.71
C LEU A 149 -16.21 -9.81 -3.18
N ASP A 150 -17.25 -9.41 -3.90
CA ASP A 150 -17.13 -8.98 -5.29
C ASP A 150 -16.28 -7.71 -5.39
N ILE A 151 -16.47 -6.75 -4.47
CA ILE A 151 -15.67 -5.53 -4.39
C ILE A 151 -14.21 -5.88 -4.09
N ALA A 152 -13.94 -6.72 -3.11
CA ALA A 152 -12.59 -7.15 -2.77
C ALA A 152 -11.91 -7.86 -3.94
N GLU A 153 -12.59 -8.75 -4.65
CA GLU A 153 -12.06 -9.43 -5.83
C GLU A 153 -11.72 -8.44 -6.96
N GLN A 154 -12.59 -7.46 -7.21
CA GLN A 154 -12.33 -6.43 -8.23
C GLN A 154 -11.13 -5.56 -7.86
N LEU A 155 -10.99 -5.15 -6.60
CA LEU A 155 -9.84 -4.38 -6.14
C LEU A 155 -8.53 -5.16 -6.31
N GLU A 156 -8.51 -6.44 -5.97
CA GLU A 156 -7.34 -7.31 -6.16
C GLU A 156 -6.98 -7.47 -7.65
N LEU A 157 -7.97 -7.69 -8.52
CA LEU A 157 -7.74 -7.82 -9.97
C LEU A 157 -7.16 -6.54 -10.59
N LEU A 158 -7.57 -5.38 -10.10
CA LEU A 158 -7.09 -4.07 -10.57
C LEU A 158 -5.78 -3.64 -9.88
N GLY A 159 -5.29 -4.40 -8.90
CA GLY A 159 -4.17 -3.98 -8.06
C GLY A 159 -4.50 -2.69 -7.31
N ALA A 160 -5.77 -2.49 -6.98
CA ALA A 160 -6.28 -1.30 -6.35
C ALA A 160 -6.45 -1.47 -4.84
N SER A 161 -6.50 -0.36 -4.13
CA SER A 161 -6.88 -0.31 -2.71
C SER A 161 -7.88 0.80 -2.50
N LEU A 162 -8.95 0.50 -1.77
CA LEU A 162 -9.99 1.45 -1.36
C LEU A 162 -9.92 1.59 0.16
N SER A 163 -10.03 2.79 0.66
CA SER A 163 -10.20 3.04 2.09
C SER A 163 -11.11 4.22 2.34
N ALA A 164 -11.85 4.17 3.45
CA ALA A 164 -12.68 5.27 3.89
C ALA A 164 -12.51 5.46 5.40
N SER A 165 -12.57 6.70 5.85
CA SER A 165 -12.44 7.06 7.25
C SER A 165 -13.18 8.35 7.58
N ALA A 166 -13.58 8.51 8.84
CA ALA A 166 -14.11 9.75 9.37
C ALA A 166 -13.18 10.29 10.46
N SER A 167 -12.88 11.57 10.39
CA SER A 167 -12.18 12.34 11.43
C SER A 167 -13.15 13.25 12.15
N LEU A 168 -12.65 14.17 12.99
CA LEU A 168 -13.50 15.11 13.72
C LEU A 168 -14.36 15.95 12.77
N ASP A 169 -13.74 16.59 11.79
CA ASP A 169 -14.38 17.61 10.93
C ASP A 169 -14.53 17.17 9.47
N SER A 170 -14.03 16.01 9.09
CA SER A 170 -14.07 15.54 7.71
C SER A 170 -14.18 14.02 7.61
N SER A 171 -14.73 13.57 6.49
CA SER A 171 -14.68 12.17 6.06
C SER A 171 -13.96 12.10 4.72
N THR A 172 -13.20 11.03 4.53
CA THR A 172 -12.39 10.83 3.33
C THR A 172 -12.62 9.44 2.75
N VAL A 173 -12.65 9.36 1.42
CA VAL A 173 -12.59 8.11 0.66
C VAL A 173 -11.39 8.22 -0.26
N SER A 174 -10.49 7.26 -0.20
CA SER A 174 -9.31 7.20 -1.06
C SER A 174 -9.26 5.91 -1.85
N LEU A 175 -8.89 6.04 -3.10
CA LEU A 175 -8.66 4.94 -4.03
C LEU A 175 -7.26 5.09 -4.62
N SER A 176 -6.50 4.00 -4.61
CA SER A 176 -5.23 3.88 -5.33
C SER A 176 -5.34 2.71 -6.29
N ALA A 177 -4.98 2.90 -7.55
CA ALA A 177 -5.02 1.85 -8.56
C ALA A 177 -3.81 1.96 -9.49
N LEU A 178 -3.43 0.83 -10.09
CA LEU A 178 -2.44 0.82 -11.17
C LEU A 178 -3.11 1.23 -12.48
N ASP A 179 -2.41 2.02 -13.27
CA ASP A 179 -2.82 2.32 -14.65
C ASP A 179 -2.54 1.09 -15.53
N ASN A 180 -3.53 0.66 -16.30
CA ASN A 180 -3.40 -0.46 -17.25
C ASN A 180 -2.92 0.03 -18.62
#